data_2d44bcffafdd861d45372cecae7eb525
#
_entry.id   2d44bcffafdd861d45372cecae7eb525
#
_cell.length_a   1.000
_cell.length_b   1.000
_cell.length_c   1.000
_cell.angle_alpha   90.00
_cell.angle_beta   90.00
_cell.angle_gamma   90.00
#
_symmetry.space_group_name_H-M   'P 1'
#
loop_
_entity.id
_entity.type
_entity.pdbx_description
1 polymer ?
#
loop_
_entity_poly.entity_id
_entity_poly.type
_entity_poly.pdbx_seq_one_letter_code
_entity_poly.pdbx_strand_id
1 'polypeptide(L)'
;MLRAALPLALLLLTAPLRAELKWEQQNQNFHRLPSDGHLETKYVFRNEGKTPVTVQKVRTSCGCTSARLAKDTYAPGEQGEISVKFTFGDRKGPHRKIITVETDDKPEPTELSLQVWIHEPLTIAPVLVFWKTGEAGAAKVVQVTSEAGTAVRVKSVASSNPRLAAKLETIKVGGQYAISVTPADTTQKESAEITVETDFPADAPRSYTIHARIK
;
A
#
# COMPACT_ATOMS: atom_id res chain seq x y z
N MET A 1 -17.14 -65.93 -43.47
CA MET A 1 -17.24 -64.50 -43.11
C MET A 1 -16.46 -64.28 -41.81
N LEU A 2 -15.21 -63.89 -41.90
CA LEU A 2 -14.29 -63.73 -40.73
C LEU A 2 -14.26 -62.24 -40.32
N ARG A 3 -14.82 -61.90 -39.14
CA ARG A 3 -14.79 -60.54 -38.58
C ARG A 3 -13.50 -60.38 -37.83
N ALA A 4 -12.59 -59.58 -38.38
CA ALA A 4 -11.38 -59.16 -37.71
C ALA A 4 -11.74 -58.07 -36.63
N ALA A 5 -11.54 -58.40 -35.38
CA ALA A 5 -11.63 -57.44 -34.26
C ALA A 5 -10.33 -56.66 -34.19
N LEU A 6 -10.40 -55.34 -34.40
CA LEU A 6 -9.28 -54.43 -34.26
C LEU A 6 -9.12 -54.09 -32.75
N PRO A 7 -7.94 -54.24 -32.13
CA PRO A 7 -7.75 -53.85 -30.75
C PRO A 7 -7.68 -52.33 -30.65
N LEU A 8 -8.57 -51.72 -29.84
CA LEU A 8 -8.55 -50.30 -29.47
C LEU A 8 -7.37 -50.08 -28.53
N ALA A 9 -6.27 -49.56 -29.08
CA ALA A 9 -5.10 -49.16 -28.28
C ALA A 9 -5.47 -47.93 -27.47
N LEU A 10 -5.65 -48.09 -26.16
CA LEU A 10 -5.86 -46.98 -25.21
C LEU A 10 -4.53 -46.23 -25.05
N LEU A 11 -4.40 -45.09 -25.74
CA LEU A 11 -3.26 -44.19 -25.60
C LEU A 11 -3.38 -43.50 -24.21
N LEU A 12 -2.68 -44.02 -23.22
CA LEU A 12 -2.48 -43.35 -21.92
C LEU A 12 -1.64 -42.08 -22.18
N LEU A 13 -2.29 -40.93 -22.25
CA LEU A 13 -1.61 -39.61 -22.22
C LEU A 13 -0.94 -39.46 -20.85
N THR A 14 0.33 -39.85 -20.76
CA THR A 14 1.14 -39.53 -19.58
C THR A 14 1.45 -38.01 -19.62
N ALA A 15 0.68 -37.21 -18.86
CA ALA A 15 1.05 -35.85 -18.61
C ALA A 15 2.43 -35.80 -17.96
N PRO A 16 3.38 -34.97 -18.47
CA PRO A 16 4.72 -34.89 -17.90
C PRO A 16 4.61 -34.51 -16.40
N LEU A 17 5.34 -35.25 -15.54
CA LEU A 17 5.57 -34.87 -14.16
C LEU A 17 6.46 -33.61 -14.18
N ARG A 18 5.84 -32.45 -14.13
CA ARG A 18 6.57 -31.17 -14.14
C ARG A 18 6.41 -30.49 -12.79
N ALA A 19 7.47 -29.95 -12.29
CA ALA A 19 7.46 -28.99 -11.20
C ALA A 19 6.93 -27.65 -11.74
N GLU A 20 6.18 -26.88 -10.95
CA GLU A 20 5.66 -25.60 -11.39
C GLU A 20 5.32 -24.71 -10.16
N LEU A 21 6.02 -23.59 -10.03
CA LEU A 21 5.65 -22.56 -9.06
C LEU A 21 4.61 -21.61 -9.65
N LYS A 22 3.42 -21.61 -9.09
CA LYS A 22 2.37 -20.65 -9.41
C LYS A 22 2.33 -19.53 -8.38
N TRP A 23 2.41 -18.30 -8.85
CA TRP A 23 2.41 -17.10 -8.04
C TRP A 23 0.98 -16.55 -7.92
N GLU A 24 0.57 -16.16 -6.70
CA GLU A 24 -0.71 -15.47 -6.50
C GLU A 24 -0.69 -14.10 -7.20
N GLN A 25 0.42 -13.38 -7.07
CA GLN A 25 0.66 -12.09 -7.73
C GLN A 25 2.14 -11.96 -8.07
N GLN A 26 2.45 -11.55 -9.31
CA GLN A 26 3.81 -11.22 -9.72
C GLN A 26 4.06 -9.71 -9.75
N ASN A 27 2.99 -8.90 -9.74
CA ASN A 27 3.07 -7.44 -9.77
C ASN A 27 2.29 -6.87 -8.60
N GLN A 28 2.94 -6.03 -7.79
CA GLN A 28 2.33 -5.34 -6.67
C GLN A 28 2.57 -3.85 -6.77
N ASN A 29 1.54 -3.04 -6.45
CA ASN A 29 1.57 -1.59 -6.55
C ASN A 29 1.15 -0.98 -5.21
N PHE A 30 1.94 -0.01 -4.72
CA PHE A 30 1.70 0.65 -3.44
C PHE A 30 1.89 2.16 -3.57
N HIS A 31 1.07 2.90 -2.83
CA HIS A 31 1.29 4.31 -2.53
C HIS A 31 1.75 4.42 -1.07
N ARG A 32 2.78 5.20 -0.82
CA ARG A 32 3.37 5.37 0.52
C ARG A 32 3.77 6.81 0.76
N LEU A 33 3.84 7.17 2.06
CA LEU A 33 4.40 8.44 2.49
C LEU A 33 5.90 8.29 2.73
N PRO A 34 6.69 9.35 2.57
CA PRO A 34 8.10 9.34 2.95
C PRO A 34 8.30 8.95 4.43
N SER A 35 7.39 9.37 5.30
CA SER A 35 7.38 9.06 6.74
C SER A 35 7.23 7.59 7.08
N ASP A 36 6.77 6.74 6.15
CA ASP A 36 6.68 5.29 6.37
C ASP A 36 8.06 4.64 6.46
N GLY A 37 9.08 5.27 5.88
CA GLY A 37 10.48 4.85 5.92
C GLY A 37 10.78 3.59 5.09
N HIS A 38 9.88 2.62 5.06
CA HIS A 38 10.01 1.39 4.27
C HIS A 38 8.62 0.79 3.94
N LEU A 39 8.63 -0.14 2.99
CA LEU A 39 7.51 -1.05 2.70
C LEU A 39 7.97 -2.49 2.92
N GLU A 40 7.16 -3.27 3.60
CA GLU A 40 7.29 -4.73 3.67
C GLU A 40 6.10 -5.37 2.97
N THR A 41 6.36 -6.39 2.17
CA THR A 41 5.34 -7.16 1.45
C THR A 41 5.81 -8.59 1.20
N LYS A 42 4.91 -9.44 0.71
CA LYS A 42 5.18 -10.84 0.43
C LYS A 42 4.69 -11.21 -0.96
N TYR A 43 5.47 -12.03 -1.65
CA TYR A 43 5.06 -12.71 -2.85
C TYR A 43 4.81 -14.17 -2.51
N VAL A 44 3.55 -14.56 -2.52
CA VAL A 44 3.10 -15.90 -2.20
C VAL A 44 3.07 -16.75 -3.46
N PHE A 45 3.50 -18.00 -3.35
CA PHE A 45 3.46 -18.98 -4.41
C PHE A 45 3.07 -20.36 -3.87
N ARG A 46 2.65 -21.24 -4.77
CA ARG A 46 2.39 -22.65 -4.49
C ARG A 46 3.06 -23.51 -5.55
N ASN A 47 3.65 -24.64 -5.14
CA ASN A 47 4.08 -25.65 -6.09
C ASN A 47 2.85 -26.43 -6.57
N GLU A 48 2.33 -26.10 -7.75
CA GLU A 48 1.21 -26.82 -8.39
C GLU A 48 1.69 -28.02 -9.23
N GLY A 49 3.01 -28.22 -9.31
CA GLY A 49 3.62 -29.35 -9.97
C GLY A 49 3.47 -30.67 -9.19
N LYS A 50 4.04 -31.74 -9.74
CA LYS A 50 4.02 -33.09 -9.17
C LYS A 50 5.35 -33.53 -8.57
N THR A 51 6.38 -32.69 -8.70
CA THR A 51 7.73 -32.90 -8.15
C THR A 51 8.13 -31.72 -7.27
N PRO A 52 9.03 -31.90 -6.29
CA PRO A 52 9.58 -30.78 -5.52
C PRO A 52 10.25 -29.75 -6.44
N VAL A 53 10.16 -28.46 -6.03
CA VAL A 53 10.86 -27.33 -6.69
C VAL A 53 11.84 -26.73 -5.72
N THR A 54 13.05 -26.46 -6.20
CA THR A 54 14.09 -25.74 -5.44
C THR A 54 14.28 -24.33 -5.99
N VAL A 55 14.14 -23.33 -5.12
CA VAL A 55 14.51 -21.95 -5.41
C VAL A 55 16.03 -21.83 -5.24
N GLN A 56 16.74 -21.76 -6.35
CA GLN A 56 18.19 -21.74 -6.37
C GLN A 56 18.77 -20.38 -5.99
N LYS A 57 18.07 -19.31 -6.37
CA LYS A 57 18.53 -17.94 -6.13
C LYS A 57 17.41 -16.93 -6.12
N VAL A 58 17.51 -15.95 -5.22
CA VAL A 58 16.67 -14.75 -5.20
C VAL A 58 17.58 -13.52 -5.24
N ARG A 59 17.36 -12.63 -6.20
CA ARG A 59 18.12 -11.38 -6.38
C ARG A 59 17.18 -10.19 -6.40
N THR A 60 17.70 -9.03 -5.99
CA THR A 60 16.97 -7.75 -6.06
C THR A 60 17.75 -6.78 -6.96
N SER A 61 17.02 -5.88 -7.64
CA SER A 61 17.60 -4.91 -8.57
C SER A 61 18.43 -3.80 -7.90
N CYS A 62 18.42 -3.68 -6.56
CA CYS A 62 19.21 -2.70 -5.81
C CYS A 62 19.44 -3.14 -4.37
N GLY A 63 20.49 -2.60 -3.73
CA GLY A 63 20.76 -2.82 -2.29
C GLY A 63 19.75 -2.17 -1.34
N CYS A 64 18.83 -1.34 -1.86
CA CYS A 64 17.74 -0.73 -1.10
C CYS A 64 16.53 -1.68 -0.90
N THR A 65 16.57 -2.85 -1.55
CA THR A 65 15.54 -3.90 -1.44
C THR A 65 16.21 -5.18 -1.00
N SER A 66 15.65 -5.83 0.03
CA SER A 66 16.02 -7.18 0.44
C SER A 66 14.87 -8.14 0.17
N ALA A 67 15.20 -9.36 -0.22
CA ALA A 67 14.26 -10.45 -0.40
C ALA A 67 14.72 -11.66 0.41
N ARG A 68 13.83 -12.32 1.13
CA ARG A 68 14.13 -13.48 1.98
C ARG A 68 13.12 -14.59 1.75
N LEU A 69 13.64 -15.80 1.76
CA LEU A 69 12.91 -17.05 1.64
C LEU A 69 13.08 -17.84 2.95
N ALA A 70 12.04 -18.51 3.42
CA ALA A 70 12.10 -19.28 4.66
C ALA A 70 12.84 -20.62 4.48
N LYS A 71 12.72 -21.22 3.29
CA LYS A 71 13.43 -22.44 2.89
C LYS A 71 13.58 -22.48 1.37
N ASP A 72 14.41 -23.35 0.85
CA ASP A 72 14.72 -23.39 -0.58
C ASP A 72 13.86 -24.36 -1.37
N THR A 73 13.43 -25.49 -0.78
CA THR A 73 12.72 -26.58 -1.49
C THR A 73 11.27 -26.70 -1.02
N TYR A 74 10.34 -26.79 -1.99
CA TYR A 74 8.90 -26.88 -1.77
C TYR A 74 8.32 -28.14 -2.43
N ALA A 75 7.68 -28.99 -1.63
CA ALA A 75 7.01 -30.19 -2.09
C ALA A 75 5.77 -29.90 -2.94
N PRO A 76 5.26 -30.87 -3.73
CA PRO A 76 3.99 -30.75 -4.44
C PRO A 76 2.85 -30.29 -3.52
N GLY A 77 2.09 -29.27 -3.94
CA GLY A 77 1.01 -28.67 -3.18
C GLY A 77 1.44 -27.71 -2.05
N GLU A 78 2.73 -27.59 -1.77
CA GLU A 78 3.22 -26.74 -0.71
C GLU A 78 3.22 -25.27 -1.12
N GLN A 79 2.87 -24.39 -0.16
CA GLN A 79 2.89 -22.94 -0.30
C GLN A 79 4.18 -22.39 0.29
N GLY A 80 4.73 -21.38 -0.38
CA GLY A 80 5.86 -20.59 0.08
C GLY A 80 5.63 -19.10 -0.11
N GLU A 81 6.54 -18.31 0.47
CA GLU A 81 6.53 -16.86 0.31
C GLU A 81 7.93 -16.29 0.22
N ILE A 82 8.10 -15.23 -0.58
CA ILE A 82 9.28 -14.38 -0.55
C ILE A 82 8.91 -13.08 0.15
N SER A 83 9.47 -12.86 1.33
CA SER A 83 9.33 -11.60 2.08
C SER A 83 10.24 -10.55 1.47
N VAL A 84 9.70 -9.39 1.10
CA VAL A 84 10.42 -8.29 0.47
C VAL A 84 10.31 -7.04 1.32
N LYS A 85 11.45 -6.37 1.57
CA LYS A 85 11.53 -5.08 2.24
C LYS A 85 12.21 -4.08 1.33
N PHE A 86 11.53 -2.96 1.03
CA PHE A 86 12.08 -1.81 0.32
C PHE A 86 12.21 -0.62 1.26
N THR A 87 13.44 -0.16 1.51
CA THR A 87 13.74 1.02 2.34
C THR A 87 13.76 2.28 1.48
N PHE A 88 13.00 3.30 1.89
CA PHE A 88 12.80 4.50 1.09
C PHE A 88 14.01 5.45 1.14
N GLY A 89 14.64 5.66 2.32
CA GLY A 89 15.62 6.74 2.49
C GLY A 89 15.00 8.07 2.08
N ASP A 90 15.72 8.87 1.30
CA ASP A 90 15.26 10.19 0.81
C ASP A 90 14.49 10.11 -0.53
N ARG A 91 14.08 8.90 -0.94
CA ARG A 91 13.41 8.69 -2.23
C ARG A 91 12.00 9.24 -2.21
N LYS A 92 11.62 9.89 -3.33
CA LYS A 92 10.26 10.38 -3.63
C LYS A 92 9.88 10.00 -5.05
N GLY A 93 8.58 10.04 -5.35
CA GLY A 93 8.05 9.71 -6.66
C GLY A 93 7.94 8.19 -6.92
N PRO A 94 7.81 7.79 -8.20
CA PRO A 94 7.61 6.39 -8.59
C PRO A 94 8.91 5.60 -8.55
N HIS A 95 8.86 4.41 -7.96
CA HIS A 95 9.97 3.46 -7.92
C HIS A 95 9.49 2.08 -8.36
N ARG A 96 10.23 1.45 -9.27
CA ARG A 96 10.06 0.05 -9.64
C ARG A 96 11.26 -0.76 -9.15
N LYS A 97 10.98 -1.88 -8.48
CA LYS A 97 11.96 -2.85 -8.03
C LYS A 97 11.64 -4.20 -8.65
N ILE A 98 12.66 -4.91 -9.09
CA ILE A 98 12.54 -6.25 -9.63
C ILE A 98 13.21 -7.22 -8.67
N ILE A 99 12.50 -8.30 -8.38
CA ILE A 99 12.99 -9.45 -7.65
C ILE A 99 13.05 -10.61 -8.66
N THR A 100 14.24 -11.11 -8.91
CA THR A 100 14.49 -12.20 -9.84
C THR A 100 14.63 -13.50 -9.06
N VAL A 101 13.83 -14.51 -9.41
CA VAL A 101 13.77 -15.82 -8.76
C VAL A 101 14.20 -16.89 -9.77
N GLU A 102 15.30 -17.56 -9.50
CA GLU A 102 15.81 -18.69 -10.26
C GLU A 102 15.40 -20.00 -9.57
N THR A 103 14.85 -20.92 -10.31
CA THR A 103 14.34 -22.22 -9.83
C THR A 103 14.87 -23.35 -10.70
N ASP A 104 14.83 -24.58 -10.20
CA ASP A 104 15.29 -25.78 -10.93
C ASP A 104 14.21 -26.37 -11.87
N ASP A 105 12.98 -25.86 -11.83
CA ASP A 105 11.87 -26.34 -12.68
C ASP A 105 11.88 -25.76 -14.09
N LYS A 106 12.55 -24.63 -14.31
CA LYS A 106 12.64 -23.96 -15.61
C LYS A 106 13.93 -23.14 -15.75
N PRO A 107 14.46 -23.00 -16.99
CA PRO A 107 15.69 -22.25 -17.23
C PRO A 107 15.52 -20.74 -17.09
N GLU A 108 14.32 -20.19 -17.40
CA GLU A 108 14.08 -18.75 -17.34
C GLU A 108 13.69 -18.34 -15.91
N PRO A 109 14.34 -17.31 -15.36
CA PRO A 109 13.97 -16.80 -14.05
C PRO A 109 12.57 -16.17 -14.05
N THR A 110 11.89 -16.23 -12.91
CA THR A 110 10.66 -15.46 -12.70
C THR A 110 11.00 -14.06 -12.21
N GLU A 111 10.42 -13.05 -12.83
CA GLU A 111 10.51 -11.66 -12.37
C GLU A 111 9.25 -11.28 -11.60
N LEU A 112 9.45 -10.80 -10.36
CA LEU A 112 8.41 -10.20 -9.53
C LEU A 112 8.64 -8.70 -9.53
N SER A 113 7.58 -7.91 -9.76
CA SER A 113 7.67 -6.45 -9.85
C SER A 113 6.98 -5.79 -8.66
N LEU A 114 7.73 -4.97 -7.92
CA LEU A 114 7.24 -4.11 -6.86
C LEU A 114 7.28 -2.66 -7.36
N GLN A 115 6.11 -2.03 -7.50
CA GLN A 115 5.99 -0.62 -7.84
C GLN A 115 5.53 0.15 -6.60
N VAL A 116 6.28 1.19 -6.23
CA VAL A 116 5.98 2.02 -5.06
C VAL A 116 6.03 3.48 -5.47
N TRP A 117 4.93 4.19 -5.23
CA TRP A 117 4.88 5.64 -5.37
C TRP A 117 5.01 6.28 -3.99
N ILE A 118 6.10 7.00 -3.75
CA ILE A 118 6.41 7.66 -2.48
C ILE A 118 6.10 9.15 -2.62
N HIS A 119 4.99 9.63 -2.01
CA HIS A 119 4.56 11.01 -2.11
C HIS A 119 3.64 11.42 -0.95
N GLU A 120 3.57 12.74 -0.69
CA GLU A 120 2.59 13.32 0.20
C GLU A 120 1.27 13.52 -0.58
N PRO A 121 0.24 12.73 -0.31
CA PRO A 121 -0.97 12.73 -1.14
C PRO A 121 -1.88 13.94 -0.87
N LEU A 122 -1.67 14.63 0.26
CA LEU A 122 -2.46 15.78 0.68
C LEU A 122 -1.60 16.97 1.08
N THR A 123 -2.03 18.17 0.70
CA THR A 123 -1.61 19.43 1.28
C THR A 123 -2.69 19.92 2.23
N ILE A 124 -2.34 20.21 3.49
CA ILE A 124 -3.21 20.81 4.51
C ILE A 124 -2.61 22.13 4.91
N ALA A 125 -3.31 23.23 4.66
CA ALA A 125 -2.82 24.56 4.94
C ALA A 125 -3.94 25.52 5.40
N PRO A 126 -3.70 26.25 6.50
CA PRO A 126 -2.60 26.12 7.45
C PRO A 126 -2.78 24.91 8.40
N VAL A 127 -1.68 24.31 8.88
CA VAL A 127 -1.73 23.24 9.90
C VAL A 127 -1.92 23.74 11.33
N LEU A 128 -1.86 25.07 11.52
CA LEU A 128 -2.13 25.75 12.78
C LEU A 128 -3.06 26.94 12.55
N VAL A 129 -4.19 26.95 13.25
CA VAL A 129 -5.08 28.09 13.36
C VAL A 129 -5.08 28.62 14.80
N PHE A 130 -5.14 29.93 14.97
CA PHE A 130 -5.14 30.52 16.32
C PHE A 130 -5.95 31.81 16.40
N TRP A 131 -6.44 32.13 17.59
CA TRP A 131 -7.09 33.38 17.97
C TRP A 131 -6.33 33.98 19.17
N LYS A 132 -6.38 35.32 19.28
CA LYS A 132 -5.95 35.99 20.51
C LYS A 132 -7.11 35.97 21.50
N THR A 133 -6.80 35.92 22.80
CA THR A 133 -7.81 36.05 23.85
C THR A 133 -8.56 37.37 23.67
N GLY A 134 -9.88 37.33 23.62
CA GLY A 134 -10.77 38.47 23.36
C GLY A 134 -10.92 38.86 21.87
N GLU A 135 -10.26 38.18 20.93
CA GLU A 135 -10.47 38.37 19.49
C GLU A 135 -11.89 37.90 19.11
N ALA A 136 -12.45 38.49 18.05
CA ALA A 136 -13.71 37.99 17.50
C ALA A 136 -13.59 36.48 17.14
N GLY A 137 -14.52 35.65 17.62
CA GLY A 137 -14.53 34.21 17.44
C GLY A 137 -14.94 33.76 16.01
N ALA A 138 -14.47 34.47 14.98
CA ALA A 138 -14.77 34.12 13.60
C ALA A 138 -14.14 32.77 13.22
N ALA A 139 -14.85 31.99 12.42
CA ALA A 139 -14.35 30.73 11.90
C ALA A 139 -13.07 30.94 11.05
N LYS A 140 -12.07 30.08 11.25
CA LYS A 140 -10.87 30.03 10.41
C LYS A 140 -10.90 28.77 9.57
N VAL A 141 -10.55 28.90 8.29
CA VAL A 141 -10.66 27.83 7.30
C VAL A 141 -9.30 27.25 7.01
N VAL A 142 -9.21 25.94 7.06
CA VAL A 142 -8.06 25.15 6.62
C VAL A 142 -8.42 24.50 5.30
N GLN A 143 -7.60 24.72 4.28
CA GLN A 143 -7.75 24.06 2.98
C GLN A 143 -7.04 22.71 2.98
N VAL A 144 -7.71 21.70 2.42
CA VAL A 144 -7.16 20.38 2.20
C VAL A 144 -7.24 20.06 0.71
N THR A 145 -6.10 19.81 0.07
CA THR A 145 -6.02 19.59 -1.37
C THR A 145 -5.25 18.30 -1.65
N SER A 146 -5.82 17.41 -2.45
CA SER A 146 -5.14 16.21 -2.94
C SER A 146 -4.11 16.58 -4.01
N GLU A 147 -2.97 15.89 -4.02
CA GLU A 147 -2.01 15.98 -5.10
C GLU A 147 -2.64 15.53 -6.44
N ALA A 148 -2.22 16.17 -7.54
CA ALA A 148 -2.70 15.84 -8.87
C ALA A 148 -2.45 14.35 -9.21
N GLY A 149 -3.50 13.65 -9.63
CA GLY A 149 -3.44 12.22 -9.94
C GLY A 149 -3.67 11.30 -8.74
N THR A 150 -3.84 11.86 -7.52
CA THR A 150 -4.16 11.11 -6.31
C THR A 150 -5.55 11.50 -5.83
N ALA A 151 -6.46 10.53 -5.77
CA ALA A 151 -7.82 10.78 -5.25
C ALA A 151 -7.87 10.37 -3.78
N VAL A 152 -7.73 11.35 -2.86
CA VAL A 152 -7.84 11.11 -1.42
C VAL A 152 -9.17 11.63 -0.90
N ARG A 153 -9.95 10.79 -0.24
CA ARG A 153 -11.19 11.20 0.43
C ARG A 153 -10.92 11.48 1.90
N VAL A 154 -11.33 12.66 2.35
CA VAL A 154 -11.46 12.94 3.79
C VAL A 154 -12.74 12.29 4.27
N LYS A 155 -12.61 11.31 5.17
CA LYS A 155 -13.74 10.52 5.73
C LYS A 155 -14.44 11.25 6.86
N SER A 156 -13.65 11.80 7.76
CA SER A 156 -14.15 12.46 8.96
C SER A 156 -13.16 13.52 9.47
N VAL A 157 -13.69 14.42 10.28
CA VAL A 157 -12.94 15.42 11.03
C VAL A 157 -13.45 15.42 12.47
N ALA A 158 -12.56 15.30 13.44
CA ALA A 158 -12.87 15.31 14.86
C ALA A 158 -11.96 16.28 15.63
N SER A 159 -12.54 17.10 16.49
CA SER A 159 -11.80 17.96 17.41
C SER A 159 -11.66 17.29 18.79
N SER A 160 -10.48 17.34 19.38
CA SER A 160 -10.23 16.86 20.76
C SER A 160 -10.86 17.76 21.83
N ASN A 161 -11.32 18.97 21.45
CA ASN A 161 -11.94 19.93 22.35
C ASN A 161 -13.23 20.50 21.72
N PRO A 162 -14.43 20.23 22.29
CA PRO A 162 -15.70 20.68 21.74
C PRO A 162 -15.86 22.21 21.71
N ARG A 163 -15.05 22.94 22.50
CA ARG A 163 -15.03 24.43 22.47
C ARG A 163 -14.31 25.01 21.24
N LEU A 164 -13.54 24.18 20.51
CA LEU A 164 -12.93 24.50 19.24
C LEU A 164 -13.50 23.51 18.19
N ALA A 165 -14.75 23.75 17.78
CA ALA A 165 -15.48 22.88 16.89
C ALA A 165 -14.89 22.88 15.47
N ALA A 166 -14.82 21.70 14.85
CA ALA A 166 -14.37 21.54 13.46
C ALA A 166 -15.50 21.00 12.59
N LYS A 167 -15.68 21.56 11.40
CA LYS A 167 -16.68 21.13 10.41
C LYS A 167 -16.00 20.91 9.06
N LEU A 168 -16.23 19.73 8.49
CA LEU A 168 -15.79 19.37 7.14
C LEU A 168 -16.79 19.85 6.09
N GLU A 169 -16.29 20.46 5.03
CA GLU A 169 -16.99 20.77 3.80
C GLU A 169 -16.27 20.14 2.61
N THR A 170 -16.98 19.38 1.80
CA THR A 170 -16.45 18.78 0.59
C THR A 170 -16.69 19.72 -0.59
N ILE A 171 -15.60 20.31 -1.13
CA ILE A 171 -15.66 21.18 -2.33
C ILE A 171 -15.63 20.30 -3.59
N LYS A 172 -14.69 19.32 -3.62
CA LYS A 172 -14.55 18.35 -4.70
C LYS A 172 -14.15 17.00 -4.11
N VAL A 173 -15.00 15.99 -4.29
CA VAL A 173 -14.73 14.63 -3.80
C VAL A 173 -13.39 14.12 -4.36
N GLY A 174 -12.54 13.58 -3.48
CA GLY A 174 -11.20 13.09 -3.84
C GLY A 174 -10.20 14.17 -4.25
N GLY A 175 -10.53 15.45 -4.10
CA GLY A 175 -9.69 16.56 -4.58
C GLY A 175 -9.54 17.73 -3.62
N GLN A 176 -10.64 18.34 -3.18
CA GLN A 176 -10.60 19.57 -2.39
C GLN A 176 -11.64 19.56 -1.27
N TYR A 177 -11.20 19.99 -0.09
CA TYR A 177 -12.01 20.10 1.11
C TYR A 177 -11.67 21.38 1.87
N ALA A 178 -12.61 21.91 2.62
CA ALA A 178 -12.42 22.96 3.59
C ALA A 178 -12.79 22.45 4.99
N ILE A 179 -11.97 22.79 5.98
CA ILE A 179 -12.24 22.50 7.39
C ILE A 179 -12.38 23.84 8.11
N SER A 180 -13.61 24.16 8.49
CA SER A 180 -13.91 25.36 9.27
C SER A 180 -13.73 25.05 10.75
N VAL A 181 -12.83 25.79 11.42
CA VAL A 181 -12.60 25.69 12.85
C VAL A 181 -13.21 26.93 13.52
N THR A 182 -14.12 26.72 14.48
CA THR A 182 -14.86 27.79 15.14
C THR A 182 -14.72 27.65 16.66
N PRO A 183 -14.24 28.67 17.37
CA PRO A 183 -14.25 28.68 18.83
C PRO A 183 -15.66 28.98 19.35
N ALA A 184 -16.04 28.36 20.47
CA ALA A 184 -17.27 28.69 21.16
C ALA A 184 -17.24 30.11 21.71
N ASP A 185 -16.09 30.53 22.24
CA ASP A 185 -15.71 31.90 22.60
C ASP A 185 -14.17 31.99 22.61
N THR A 186 -13.64 33.19 22.83
CA THR A 186 -12.20 33.44 22.88
C THR A 186 -11.76 34.03 24.20
N THR A 187 -12.61 33.96 25.24
CA THR A 187 -12.35 34.60 26.53
C THR A 187 -11.26 33.91 27.34
N GLN A 188 -11.01 32.62 27.07
CA GLN A 188 -10.02 31.80 27.75
C GLN A 188 -9.06 31.13 26.79
N LYS A 189 -7.88 30.79 27.29
CA LYS A 189 -6.89 30.02 26.52
C LYS A 189 -7.37 28.59 26.36
N GLU A 190 -7.40 28.15 25.12
CA GLU A 190 -7.85 26.80 24.74
C GLU A 190 -6.92 26.21 23.67
N SER A 191 -6.90 24.90 23.59
CA SER A 191 -6.24 24.19 22.50
C SER A 191 -7.02 22.95 22.07
N ALA A 192 -6.88 22.59 20.80
CA ALA A 192 -7.40 21.34 20.26
C ALA A 192 -6.45 20.78 19.20
N GLU A 193 -6.46 19.47 19.10
CA GLU A 193 -5.99 18.72 17.96
C GLU A 193 -7.21 18.32 17.14
N ILE A 194 -7.17 18.65 15.85
CA ILE A 194 -8.23 18.30 14.91
C ILE A 194 -7.70 17.17 14.04
N THR A 195 -8.23 15.98 14.23
CA THR A 195 -7.87 14.79 13.45
C THR A 195 -8.65 14.77 12.15
N VAL A 196 -7.94 14.63 11.04
CA VAL A 196 -8.49 14.50 9.69
C VAL A 196 -8.24 13.08 9.21
N GLU A 197 -9.27 12.25 9.16
CA GLU A 197 -9.18 10.86 8.71
C GLU A 197 -9.36 10.77 7.21
N THR A 198 -8.55 9.92 6.55
CA THR A 198 -8.62 9.72 5.09
C THR A 198 -8.79 8.25 4.73
N ASP A 199 -9.07 7.96 3.46
CA ASP A 199 -9.07 6.61 2.89
C ASP A 199 -7.75 6.23 2.19
N PHE A 200 -6.70 7.03 2.36
CA PHE A 200 -5.44 6.86 1.63
C PHE A 200 -4.24 6.66 2.57
N PRO A 201 -3.28 5.78 2.20
CA PRO A 201 -3.36 4.75 1.16
C PRO A 201 -4.44 3.71 1.48
N ALA A 202 -5.02 3.06 0.47
CA ALA A 202 -6.16 2.16 0.67
C ALA A 202 -5.85 0.95 1.59
N ASP A 203 -4.60 0.46 1.58
CA ASP A 203 -4.10 -0.65 2.39
C ASP A 203 -3.59 -0.20 3.78
N ALA A 204 -3.40 1.11 4.01
CA ALA A 204 -2.92 1.67 5.27
C ALA A 204 -3.40 3.13 5.45
N PRO A 205 -4.74 3.36 5.60
CA PRO A 205 -5.31 4.70 5.69
C PRO A 205 -4.65 5.55 6.78
N ARG A 206 -4.43 6.83 6.49
CA ARG A 206 -3.74 7.77 7.38
C ARG A 206 -4.65 8.85 7.91
N SER A 207 -4.29 9.34 9.09
CA SER A 207 -4.87 10.53 9.69
C SER A 207 -3.85 11.64 9.76
N TYR A 208 -4.32 12.88 9.63
CA TYR A 208 -3.51 14.10 9.71
C TYR A 208 -4.02 14.95 10.86
N THR A 209 -3.14 15.79 11.43
CA THR A 209 -3.49 16.64 12.56
C THR A 209 -3.38 18.12 12.20
N ILE A 210 -4.39 18.90 12.54
CA ILE A 210 -4.41 20.36 12.52
C ILE A 210 -4.45 20.82 13.97
N HIS A 211 -3.68 21.84 14.31
CA HIS A 211 -3.68 22.44 15.64
C HIS A 211 -4.54 23.70 15.69
N ALA A 212 -5.37 23.83 16.71
CA ALA A 212 -6.15 25.03 16.97
C ALA A 212 -5.85 25.56 18.36
N ARG A 213 -5.67 26.88 18.52
CA ARG A 213 -5.30 27.49 19.81
C ARG A 213 -5.95 28.87 20.00
N ILE A 214 -6.34 29.17 21.23
CA ILE A 214 -6.63 30.52 21.74
C ILE A 214 -5.49 30.91 22.69
N LYS A 215 -4.78 31.99 22.42
CA LYS A 215 -3.57 32.43 23.13
C LYS A 215 -3.82 33.72 23.90
#